data_4827239eb0ddc804aa2dc4ac7bc52032
#
_entry.id   4827239eb0ddc804aa2dc4ac7bc52032
#
_cell.length_a   1.000
_cell.length_b   1.000
_cell.length_c   1.000
_cell.angle_alpha   90.00
_cell.angle_beta   90.00
_cell.angle_gamma   90.00
#
_symmetry.space_group_name_H-M   'P 1'
#
loop_
_entity.id
_entity.type
_entity.pdbx_description
1 polymer ?
#
loop_
_entity_poly.entity_id
_entity_poly.type
_entity_poly.pdbx_seq_one_letter_code
_entity_poly.pdbx_strand_id
1 'polypeptide(L)'
;MSRDITKDIYGDLNYAPITLFGNKLNVGIIGAGRGALIKTRNFYNKGSNIEVLALEFLDDFYELDTNRVKLIKGCYKTQFIKNKHIIIIAVSESELINKIKLDCENHHKIYINSAKFNEGMGVIPVSRESKYISAAINTKVGNPRGAVLVANLITEYIFELDEFIKLSGEIRNNLKFEEKTKDSLLKFINSKDFKFFYDKNKIINVLKLFYDDN
;
A
#
# COMPACT_ATOMS: atom_id res chain seq x y z
N MET A 1 31.96 14.94 -16.42
CA MET A 1 30.50 15.02 -16.43
C MET A 1 29.98 13.61 -16.39
N SER A 2 29.54 13.11 -15.23
CA SER A 2 28.89 11.82 -15.10
C SER A 2 27.48 11.99 -15.68
N ARG A 3 27.17 11.32 -16.78
CA ARG A 3 25.79 11.20 -17.26
C ARG A 3 24.97 10.54 -16.17
N ASP A 4 23.90 11.18 -15.76
CA ASP A 4 22.93 10.61 -14.80
C ASP A 4 22.20 9.47 -15.52
N ILE A 5 22.76 8.26 -15.41
CA ILE A 5 22.24 7.03 -16.07
C ILE A 5 20.82 6.69 -15.58
N THR A 6 20.39 7.25 -14.44
CA THR A 6 19.06 6.97 -13.88
C THR A 6 17.92 7.62 -14.67
N LYS A 7 18.15 8.77 -15.30
CA LYS A 7 17.16 9.43 -16.17
C LYS A 7 16.89 8.68 -17.47
N ASP A 8 17.90 7.98 -18.01
CA ASP A 8 17.78 7.29 -19.30
C ASP A 8 17.03 5.96 -19.20
N ILE A 9 16.91 5.35 -18.00
CA ILE A 9 16.34 4.01 -17.81
C ILE A 9 14.87 4.05 -17.37
N TYR A 10 14.47 5.06 -16.59
CA TYR A 10 13.15 5.06 -15.92
C TYR A 10 12.24 6.24 -16.30
N GLY A 11 12.72 7.18 -17.13
CA GLY A 11 11.96 8.37 -17.52
C GLY A 11 11.55 9.23 -16.31
N ASP A 12 10.67 10.21 -16.53
CA ASP A 12 10.13 11.09 -15.48
C ASP A 12 8.94 10.47 -14.73
N LEU A 13 9.06 9.20 -14.27
CA LEU A 13 8.01 8.56 -13.48
C LEU A 13 7.94 9.22 -12.09
N ASN A 14 6.92 10.04 -11.89
CA ASN A 14 6.61 10.66 -10.60
C ASN A 14 5.57 9.80 -9.86
N TYR A 15 5.92 9.30 -8.67
CA TYR A 15 5.00 8.53 -7.85
C TYR A 15 4.06 9.47 -7.07
N ALA A 16 2.75 9.21 -7.18
CA ALA A 16 1.72 9.80 -6.32
C ALA A 16 1.26 8.73 -5.31
N PRO A 17 1.81 8.70 -4.09
CA PRO A 17 1.45 7.68 -3.11
C PRO A 17 0.04 7.94 -2.55
N ILE A 18 -0.81 6.91 -2.63
CA ILE A 18 -2.12 6.87 -2.00
C ILE A 18 -2.28 5.57 -1.23
N THR A 19 -2.99 5.64 -0.09
CA THR A 19 -3.36 4.45 0.68
C THR A 19 -4.83 4.13 0.43
N LEU A 20 -5.10 2.90 -0.01
CA LEU A 20 -6.44 2.40 -0.29
C LEU A 20 -6.89 1.43 0.81
N PHE A 21 -8.16 1.46 1.16
CA PHE A 21 -8.75 0.49 2.08
C PHE A 21 -8.94 -0.85 1.37
N GLY A 22 -8.09 -1.84 1.70
CA GLY A 22 -8.06 -3.14 1.04
C GLY A 22 -9.42 -3.84 1.02
N ASN A 23 -10.14 -3.82 2.13
CA ASN A 23 -11.47 -4.43 2.28
C ASN A 23 -12.58 -3.79 1.44
N LYS A 24 -12.31 -2.66 0.79
CA LYS A 24 -13.22 -1.99 -0.15
C LYS A 24 -12.84 -2.23 -1.62
N LEU A 25 -11.76 -2.96 -1.86
CA LEU A 25 -11.27 -3.18 -3.22
C LEU A 25 -11.84 -4.45 -3.84
N ASN A 26 -12.24 -4.31 -5.11
CA ASN A 26 -12.45 -5.41 -6.03
C ASN A 26 -11.24 -5.45 -6.97
N VAL A 27 -10.47 -6.52 -6.94
CA VAL A 27 -9.24 -6.69 -7.71
C VAL A 27 -9.44 -7.79 -8.75
N GLY A 28 -9.10 -7.48 -10.00
CA GLY A 28 -9.05 -8.47 -11.08
C GLY A 28 -7.61 -8.83 -11.38
N ILE A 29 -7.29 -10.11 -11.42
CA ILE A 29 -5.97 -10.62 -11.77
C ILE A 29 -6.09 -11.46 -13.03
N ILE A 30 -5.32 -11.12 -14.06
CA ILE A 30 -5.33 -11.81 -15.33
C ILE A 30 -4.01 -12.57 -15.48
N GLY A 31 -4.10 -13.91 -15.47
CA GLY A 31 -3.00 -14.84 -15.34
C GLY A 31 -2.92 -15.49 -13.97
N ALA A 32 -2.45 -16.74 -13.87
CA ALA A 32 -2.39 -17.53 -12.64
C ALA A 32 -1.04 -18.22 -12.44
N GLY A 33 0.05 -17.59 -12.85
CA GLY A 33 1.41 -18.03 -12.55
C GLY A 33 1.88 -17.55 -11.15
N ARG A 34 3.14 -17.86 -10.79
CA ARG A 34 3.74 -17.49 -9.48
C ARG A 34 3.64 -15.99 -9.16
N GLY A 35 3.87 -15.12 -10.13
CA GLY A 35 3.76 -13.67 -9.94
C GLY A 35 2.34 -13.21 -9.62
N ALA A 36 1.33 -13.84 -10.24
CA ALA A 36 -0.09 -13.62 -9.95
C ALA A 36 -0.43 -14.11 -8.53
N LEU A 37 0.03 -15.30 -8.13
CA LEU A 37 -0.22 -15.87 -6.81
C LEU A 37 0.29 -14.97 -5.68
N ILE A 38 1.51 -14.46 -5.78
CA ILE A 38 2.09 -13.53 -4.80
C ILE A 38 1.20 -12.28 -4.66
N LYS A 39 0.73 -11.73 -5.76
CA LYS A 39 -0.13 -10.54 -5.75
C LYS A 39 -1.53 -10.85 -5.22
N THR A 40 -2.07 -12.02 -5.56
CA THR A 40 -3.33 -12.52 -4.99
C THR A 40 -3.25 -12.60 -3.47
N ARG A 41 -2.21 -13.24 -2.92
CA ARG A 41 -1.98 -13.32 -1.47
C ARG A 41 -1.82 -11.95 -0.82
N ASN A 42 -1.12 -11.02 -1.49
CA ASN A 42 -0.96 -9.66 -0.97
C ASN A 42 -2.31 -8.94 -0.80
N PHE A 43 -3.14 -8.90 -1.84
CA PHE A 43 -4.47 -8.26 -1.75
C PHE A 43 -5.43 -9.03 -0.85
N TYR A 44 -5.35 -10.37 -0.82
CA TYR A 44 -6.12 -11.21 0.08
C TYR A 44 -5.87 -10.86 1.55
N ASN A 45 -4.60 -10.74 1.94
CA ASN A 45 -4.20 -10.38 3.31
C ASN A 45 -4.66 -8.97 3.71
N LYS A 46 -4.91 -8.08 2.73
CA LYS A 46 -5.49 -6.75 2.94
C LYS A 46 -7.02 -6.72 2.96
N GLY A 47 -7.67 -7.88 2.84
CA GLY A 47 -9.13 -8.00 2.91
C GLY A 47 -9.85 -7.78 1.58
N SER A 48 -9.15 -7.68 0.45
CA SER A 48 -9.76 -7.41 -0.85
C SER A 48 -10.60 -8.58 -1.38
N ASN A 49 -11.62 -8.26 -2.19
CA ASN A 49 -12.31 -9.23 -3.03
C ASN A 49 -11.53 -9.41 -4.33
N ILE A 50 -11.23 -10.64 -4.68
CA ILE A 50 -10.33 -10.95 -5.80
C ILE A 50 -11.01 -11.90 -6.78
N GLU A 51 -10.92 -11.58 -8.06
CA GLU A 51 -11.22 -12.53 -9.12
C GLU A 51 -9.96 -12.76 -9.95
N VAL A 52 -9.59 -14.02 -10.14
CA VAL A 52 -8.43 -14.44 -10.93
C VAL A 52 -8.93 -15.11 -12.19
N LEU A 53 -8.57 -14.56 -13.35
CA LEU A 53 -8.90 -15.09 -14.66
C LEU A 53 -7.69 -15.71 -15.32
N ALA A 54 -7.75 -16.99 -15.67
CA ALA A 54 -6.69 -17.70 -16.39
C ALA A 54 -7.22 -18.90 -17.15
N LEU A 55 -6.44 -19.40 -18.10
CA LEU A 55 -6.72 -20.66 -18.78
C LEU A 55 -6.39 -21.86 -17.88
N GLU A 56 -5.31 -21.74 -17.10
CA GLU A 56 -4.83 -22.74 -16.15
C GLU A 56 -4.36 -22.06 -14.87
N PHE A 57 -4.44 -22.77 -13.75
CA PHE A 57 -4.05 -22.28 -12.44
C PHE A 57 -2.96 -23.18 -11.86
N LEU A 58 -2.00 -22.58 -11.13
CA LEU A 58 -1.14 -23.34 -10.23
C LEU A 58 -1.97 -23.93 -9.08
N ASP A 59 -1.60 -25.10 -8.60
CA ASP A 59 -2.32 -25.82 -7.53
C ASP A 59 -2.51 -24.97 -6.26
N ASP A 60 -1.53 -24.15 -5.92
CA ASP A 60 -1.57 -23.22 -4.79
C ASP A 60 -2.77 -22.23 -4.83
N PHE A 61 -3.40 -22.01 -5.98
CA PHE A 61 -4.59 -21.17 -6.06
C PHE A 61 -5.84 -21.84 -5.47
N TYR A 62 -5.90 -23.17 -5.53
CA TYR A 62 -7.03 -23.94 -5.01
C TYR A 62 -7.03 -24.03 -3.47
N GLU A 63 -5.89 -23.69 -2.83
CA GLU A 63 -5.77 -23.59 -1.38
C GLU A 63 -6.29 -22.25 -0.82
N LEU A 64 -6.60 -21.28 -1.69
CA LEU A 64 -7.08 -19.96 -1.26
C LEU A 64 -8.57 -20.03 -0.89
N ASP A 65 -8.94 -19.27 0.15
CA ASP A 65 -10.31 -19.15 0.61
C ASP A 65 -11.25 -18.61 -0.48
N THR A 66 -12.25 -19.41 -0.83
CA THR A 66 -13.20 -19.11 -1.90
C THR A 66 -14.20 -18.00 -1.57
N ASN A 67 -14.30 -17.56 -0.31
CA ASN A 67 -15.22 -16.48 0.06
C ASN A 67 -14.80 -15.14 -0.53
N ARG A 68 -13.48 -14.90 -0.67
CA ARG A 68 -12.95 -13.64 -1.21
C ARG A 68 -12.09 -13.81 -2.45
N VAL A 69 -11.74 -15.03 -2.83
CA VAL A 69 -10.97 -15.33 -4.03
C VAL A 69 -11.78 -16.22 -4.94
N LYS A 70 -12.16 -15.71 -6.11
CA LYS A 70 -12.89 -16.46 -7.12
C LYS A 70 -11.99 -16.77 -8.30
N LEU A 71 -11.84 -18.04 -8.63
CA LEU A 71 -11.09 -18.50 -9.80
C LEU A 71 -12.02 -18.63 -11.00
N ILE A 72 -11.67 -18.00 -12.12
CA ILE A 72 -12.45 -18.00 -13.35
C ILE A 72 -11.60 -18.60 -14.45
N LYS A 73 -11.96 -19.77 -14.94
CA LYS A 73 -11.28 -20.41 -16.07
C LYS A 73 -11.82 -19.88 -17.39
N GLY A 74 -10.97 -19.27 -18.19
CA GLY A 74 -11.36 -18.77 -19.51
C GLY A 74 -10.43 -17.74 -20.12
N CYS A 75 -10.77 -17.31 -21.34
CA CYS A 75 -10.08 -16.24 -22.04
C CYS A 75 -10.53 -14.86 -21.55
N TYR A 76 -9.63 -13.89 -21.65
CA TYR A 76 -9.94 -12.50 -21.32
C TYR A 76 -11.02 -11.91 -22.24
N LYS A 77 -11.98 -11.24 -21.61
CA LYS A 77 -12.99 -10.39 -22.26
C LYS A 77 -13.09 -9.08 -21.47
N THR A 78 -13.33 -7.96 -22.16
CA THR A 78 -13.45 -6.62 -21.54
C THR A 78 -14.46 -6.56 -20.40
N GLN A 79 -15.49 -7.40 -20.42
CA GLN A 79 -16.47 -7.52 -19.35
C GLN A 79 -15.84 -7.83 -17.97
N PHE A 80 -14.70 -8.56 -17.95
CA PHE A 80 -14.02 -8.95 -16.70
C PHE A 80 -13.58 -7.76 -15.86
N ILE A 81 -13.17 -6.64 -16.49
CA ILE A 81 -12.64 -5.49 -15.76
C ILE A 81 -13.71 -4.52 -15.23
N LYS A 82 -14.96 -4.61 -15.70
CA LYS A 82 -15.98 -3.57 -15.46
C LYS A 82 -16.25 -3.28 -13.99
N ASN A 83 -16.36 -4.30 -13.16
CA ASN A 83 -16.66 -4.20 -11.73
C ASN A 83 -15.41 -4.21 -10.83
N LYS A 84 -14.24 -3.99 -11.38
CA LYS A 84 -12.97 -3.97 -10.66
C LYS A 84 -12.47 -2.54 -10.48
N HIS A 85 -11.76 -2.31 -9.37
CA HIS A 85 -11.05 -1.05 -9.11
C HIS A 85 -9.62 -1.12 -9.63
N ILE A 86 -8.97 -2.28 -9.44
CA ILE A 86 -7.57 -2.51 -9.81
C ILE A 86 -7.49 -3.77 -10.66
N ILE A 87 -6.69 -3.71 -11.73
CA ILE A 87 -6.40 -4.83 -12.62
C ILE A 87 -4.90 -5.16 -12.54
N ILE A 88 -4.59 -6.41 -12.26
CA ILE A 88 -3.22 -6.94 -12.28
C ILE A 88 -3.04 -7.74 -13.57
N ILE A 89 -2.14 -7.28 -14.43
CA ILE A 89 -1.78 -7.97 -15.68
C ILE A 89 -0.59 -8.86 -15.38
N ALA A 90 -0.80 -10.16 -15.31
CA ALA A 90 0.21 -11.17 -14.97
C ALA A 90 0.33 -12.27 -16.05
N VAL A 91 0.15 -11.87 -17.29
CA VAL A 91 0.35 -12.69 -18.49
C VAL A 91 1.60 -12.22 -19.24
N SER A 92 2.12 -13.04 -20.15
CA SER A 92 3.34 -12.74 -20.93
C SER A 92 3.07 -12.36 -22.38
N GLU A 93 1.89 -12.62 -22.91
CA GLU A 93 1.52 -12.38 -24.29
C GLU A 93 1.33 -10.88 -24.55
N SER A 94 2.16 -10.30 -25.40
CA SER A 94 2.20 -8.85 -25.64
C SER A 94 0.91 -8.28 -26.24
N GLU A 95 0.26 -8.99 -27.14
CA GLU A 95 -1.00 -8.55 -27.75
C GLU A 95 -2.12 -8.50 -26.69
N LEU A 96 -2.21 -9.52 -25.85
CA LEU A 96 -3.17 -9.58 -24.77
C LEU A 96 -2.90 -8.47 -23.73
N ILE A 97 -1.64 -8.23 -23.35
CA ILE A 97 -1.25 -7.14 -22.44
C ILE A 97 -1.72 -5.80 -23.01
N ASN A 98 -1.45 -5.51 -24.28
CA ASN A 98 -1.84 -4.25 -24.92
C ASN A 98 -3.36 -4.09 -24.97
N LYS A 99 -4.09 -5.15 -25.28
CA LYS A 99 -5.56 -5.15 -25.26
C LYS A 99 -6.09 -4.83 -23.85
N ILE A 100 -5.57 -5.48 -22.80
CA ILE A 100 -6.00 -5.25 -21.42
C ILE A 100 -5.69 -3.82 -21.01
N LYS A 101 -4.51 -3.29 -21.34
CA LYS A 101 -4.12 -1.89 -21.06
C LYS A 101 -5.12 -0.92 -21.66
N LEU A 102 -5.38 -1.05 -22.98
CA LEU A 102 -6.34 -0.20 -23.70
C LEU A 102 -7.74 -0.27 -23.07
N ASP A 103 -8.21 -1.46 -22.72
CA ASP A 103 -9.50 -1.65 -22.05
C ASP A 103 -9.51 -0.97 -20.67
N CYS A 104 -8.42 -1.07 -19.91
CA CYS A 104 -8.29 -0.40 -18.61
C CYS A 104 -8.31 1.13 -18.74
N GLU A 105 -7.61 1.70 -19.70
CA GLU A 105 -7.57 3.12 -19.99
C GLU A 105 -8.97 3.64 -20.39
N ASN A 106 -9.65 2.96 -21.32
CA ASN A 106 -11.00 3.31 -21.76
C ASN A 106 -12.05 3.23 -20.64
N HIS A 107 -11.82 2.41 -19.61
CA HIS A 107 -12.73 2.24 -18.47
C HIS A 107 -12.21 2.88 -17.19
N HIS A 108 -11.17 3.72 -17.27
CA HIS A 108 -10.55 4.43 -16.12
C HIS A 108 -10.19 3.50 -14.95
N LYS A 109 -9.62 2.30 -15.26
CA LYS A 109 -9.19 1.34 -14.25
C LYS A 109 -7.73 1.55 -13.88
N ILE A 110 -7.41 1.47 -12.60
CA ILE A 110 -6.02 1.37 -12.19
C ILE A 110 -5.49 0.01 -12.64
N TYR A 111 -4.38 -0.01 -13.36
CA TYR A 111 -3.77 -1.26 -13.79
C TYR A 111 -2.28 -1.33 -13.50
N ILE A 112 -1.81 -2.53 -13.18
CA ILE A 112 -0.43 -2.84 -12.83
C ILE A 112 0.07 -3.92 -13.79
N ASN A 113 1.09 -3.61 -14.57
CA ASN A 113 1.75 -4.59 -15.43
C ASN A 113 2.86 -5.29 -14.65
N SER A 114 2.68 -6.60 -14.39
CA SER A 114 3.63 -7.39 -13.59
C SER A 114 4.92 -7.71 -14.33
N ALA A 115 4.90 -7.72 -15.66
CA ALA A 115 6.07 -8.01 -16.49
C ALA A 115 6.93 -6.77 -16.72
N LYS A 116 6.28 -5.61 -16.91
CA LYS A 116 6.94 -4.33 -17.19
C LYS A 116 6.29 -3.24 -16.36
N PHE A 117 6.84 -2.98 -15.18
CA PHE A 117 6.24 -2.09 -14.18
C PHE A 117 6.01 -0.65 -14.69
N ASN A 118 6.90 -0.16 -15.56
CA ASN A 118 6.82 1.18 -16.16
C ASN A 118 5.72 1.31 -17.24
N GLU A 119 5.13 0.22 -17.68
CA GLU A 119 3.99 0.20 -18.59
C GLU A 119 2.64 0.12 -17.89
N GLY A 120 2.62 0.07 -16.55
CA GLY A 120 1.42 0.14 -15.74
C GLY A 120 1.06 1.58 -15.33
N MET A 121 -0.15 1.80 -14.85
CA MET A 121 -0.56 3.04 -14.20
C MET A 121 0.02 3.15 -12.79
N GLY A 122 0.42 2.05 -12.17
CA GLY A 122 0.95 2.03 -10.82
C GLY A 122 1.80 0.79 -10.54
N VAL A 123 2.38 0.78 -9.35
CA VAL A 123 3.17 -0.33 -8.81
C VAL A 123 2.71 -0.69 -7.41
N ILE A 124 2.91 -1.94 -7.02
CA ILE A 124 2.63 -2.37 -5.64
C ILE A 124 3.90 -2.16 -4.82
N PRO A 125 3.86 -1.29 -3.79
CA PRO A 125 5.00 -1.08 -2.91
C PRO A 125 5.26 -2.29 -2.00
N VAL A 126 6.47 -2.36 -1.45
CA VAL A 126 6.77 -3.24 -0.32
C VAL A 126 6.20 -2.58 0.93
N SER A 127 5.26 -3.23 1.62
CA SER A 127 4.67 -2.70 2.84
C SER A 127 5.16 -3.43 4.09
N ARG A 128 5.20 -2.70 5.20
CA ARG A 128 5.39 -3.21 6.57
C ARG A 128 4.33 -2.56 7.46
N GLU A 129 3.80 -3.33 8.38
CA GLU A 129 2.71 -2.89 9.24
C GLU A 129 2.97 -3.35 10.67
N SER A 130 2.64 -2.47 11.61
CA SER A 130 2.40 -2.78 13.00
C SER A 130 0.88 -2.68 13.25
N LYS A 131 0.46 -2.62 14.50
CA LYS A 131 -0.96 -2.49 14.84
C LYS A 131 -1.55 -1.12 14.45
N TYR A 132 -0.75 -0.05 14.53
CA TYR A 132 -1.21 1.33 14.35
C TYR A 132 -0.50 2.07 13.22
N ILE A 133 0.58 1.51 12.65
CA ILE A 133 1.38 2.16 11.62
C ILE A 133 1.49 1.27 10.40
N SER A 134 1.31 1.85 9.22
CA SER A 134 1.59 1.20 7.92
C SER A 134 2.58 2.04 7.13
N ALA A 135 3.64 1.43 6.64
CA ALA A 135 4.61 2.05 5.75
C ALA A 135 4.71 1.30 4.43
N ALA A 136 4.85 2.05 3.34
CA ALA A 136 4.96 1.51 1.99
C ALA A 136 6.17 2.11 1.27
N ILE A 137 7.04 1.26 0.75
CA ILE A 137 8.33 1.65 0.17
C ILE A 137 8.38 1.30 -1.31
N ASN A 138 8.66 2.29 -2.13
CA ASN A 138 9.05 2.13 -3.52
C ASN A 138 10.46 2.71 -3.73
N THR A 139 11.24 2.11 -4.61
CA THR A 139 12.48 2.70 -5.10
C THR A 139 12.25 3.32 -6.46
N LYS A 140 12.65 4.59 -6.64
CA LYS A 140 12.48 5.30 -7.93
C LYS A 140 13.28 4.67 -9.08
N VAL A 141 14.25 3.84 -8.73
CA VAL A 141 15.12 3.13 -9.69
C VAL A 141 14.64 1.70 -10.01
N GLY A 142 13.42 1.33 -9.60
CA GLY A 142 12.88 -0.01 -9.88
C GLY A 142 13.65 -1.16 -9.24
N ASN A 143 14.16 -0.99 -8.00
CA ASN A 143 14.90 -2.03 -7.28
C ASN A 143 14.03 -2.68 -6.18
N PRO A 144 13.31 -3.78 -6.45
CA PRO A 144 12.44 -4.43 -5.48
C PRO A 144 13.19 -4.97 -4.26
N ARG A 145 14.40 -5.50 -4.44
CA ARG A 145 15.23 -6.01 -3.34
C ARG A 145 15.72 -4.88 -2.43
N GLY A 146 16.08 -3.74 -3.01
CA GLY A 146 16.39 -2.52 -2.26
C GLY A 146 15.19 -2.01 -1.48
N ALA A 147 13.99 -2.05 -2.05
CA ALA A 147 12.77 -1.70 -1.34
C ALA A 147 12.51 -2.62 -0.14
N VAL A 148 12.75 -3.94 -0.27
CA VAL A 148 12.66 -4.91 0.84
C VAL A 148 13.68 -4.59 1.93
N LEU A 149 14.93 -4.30 1.55
CA LEU A 149 15.98 -3.92 2.51
C LEU A 149 15.56 -2.70 3.33
N VAL A 150 15.15 -1.61 2.65
CA VAL A 150 14.70 -0.37 3.32
C VAL A 150 13.48 -0.65 4.20
N ALA A 151 12.50 -1.40 3.71
CA ALA A 151 11.31 -1.77 4.48
C ALA A 151 11.67 -2.53 5.75
N ASN A 152 12.64 -3.46 5.71
CA ASN A 152 13.10 -4.20 6.88
C ASN A 152 13.81 -3.28 7.90
N LEU A 153 14.66 -2.34 7.43
CA LEU A 153 15.35 -1.39 8.31
C LEU A 153 14.39 -0.46 9.06
N ILE A 154 13.28 -0.05 8.42
CA ILE A 154 12.27 0.80 9.09
C ILE A 154 11.34 -0.01 10.01
N THR A 155 11.27 -1.31 9.87
CA THR A 155 10.32 -2.14 10.63
C THR A 155 10.52 -1.97 12.15
N GLU A 156 11.76 -1.97 12.62
CA GLU A 156 12.09 -1.78 14.06
C GLU A 156 11.56 -0.45 14.57
N TYR A 157 11.78 0.64 13.84
CA TYR A 157 11.26 1.97 14.19
C TYR A 157 9.73 2.04 14.20
N ILE A 158 9.07 1.34 13.29
CA ILE A 158 7.60 1.27 13.25
C ILE A 158 7.09 0.63 14.55
N PHE A 159 7.69 -0.48 14.98
CA PHE A 159 7.29 -1.15 16.21
C PHE A 159 7.60 -0.33 17.47
N GLU A 160 8.73 0.34 17.54
CA GLU A 160 9.07 1.24 18.66
C GLU A 160 8.10 2.43 18.79
N LEU A 161 7.54 2.89 17.67
CA LEU A 161 6.63 4.03 17.66
C LEU A 161 5.16 3.63 17.84
N ASP A 162 4.82 2.36 17.77
CA ASP A 162 3.43 1.89 17.62
C ASP A 162 2.54 2.33 18.81
N GLU A 163 2.96 2.05 20.04
CA GLU A 163 2.21 2.45 21.25
C GLU A 163 2.23 3.97 21.48
N PHE A 164 3.32 4.66 21.08
CA PHE A 164 3.38 6.12 21.13
C PHE A 164 2.35 6.76 20.17
N ILE A 165 2.24 6.27 18.94
CA ILE A 165 1.26 6.75 17.94
C ILE A 165 -0.17 6.46 18.40
N LYS A 166 -0.41 5.29 18.98
CA LYS A 166 -1.71 4.98 19.61
C LYS A 166 -2.07 6.02 20.66
N LEU A 167 -1.17 6.25 21.62
CA LEU A 167 -1.39 7.21 22.70
C LEU A 167 -1.65 8.63 22.17
N SER A 168 -0.82 9.11 21.23
CA SER A 168 -1.01 10.45 20.65
C SER A 168 -2.35 10.57 19.94
N GLY A 169 -2.81 9.49 19.27
CA GLY A 169 -4.13 9.41 18.66
C GLY A 169 -5.28 9.42 19.67
N GLU A 170 -5.15 8.71 20.79
CA GLU A 170 -6.13 8.70 21.88
C GLU A 170 -6.24 10.09 22.54
N ILE A 171 -5.11 10.76 22.82
CA ILE A 171 -5.08 12.12 23.32
C ILE A 171 -5.81 13.04 22.36
N ARG A 172 -5.45 13.02 21.06
CA ARG A 172 -6.07 13.83 20.02
C ARG A 172 -7.60 13.69 19.99
N ASN A 173 -8.09 12.45 20.08
CA ASN A 173 -9.52 12.16 19.98
C ASN A 173 -10.33 12.57 21.21
N ASN A 174 -9.67 12.67 22.38
CA ASN A 174 -10.30 13.02 23.65
C ASN A 174 -10.12 14.49 24.04
N LEU A 175 -9.43 15.30 23.21
CA LEU A 175 -9.21 16.72 23.49
C LEU A 175 -10.51 17.53 23.42
N LYS A 176 -10.81 18.22 24.54
CA LYS A 176 -11.93 19.15 24.69
C LYS A 176 -11.40 20.56 25.00
N PHE A 177 -10.59 21.12 24.12
CA PHE A 177 -10.03 22.46 24.28
C PHE A 177 -10.56 23.43 23.23
N GLU A 178 -10.42 24.73 23.52
CA GLU A 178 -10.59 25.76 22.52
C GLU A 178 -9.62 25.57 21.34
N GLU A 179 -9.99 26.01 20.15
CA GLU A 179 -9.31 25.67 18.90
C GLU A 179 -7.82 26.03 18.90
N LYS A 180 -7.47 27.18 19.48
CA LYS A 180 -6.08 27.68 19.55
C LYS A 180 -5.19 26.82 20.46
N THR A 181 -5.66 26.46 21.64
CA THR A 181 -4.95 25.58 22.60
C THR A 181 -4.84 24.18 22.05
N LYS A 182 -5.89 23.71 21.36
CA LYS A 182 -5.92 22.41 20.69
C LYS A 182 -4.83 22.28 19.64
N ASP A 183 -4.62 23.28 18.77
CA ASP A 183 -3.59 23.24 17.71
C ASP A 183 -2.18 23.16 18.33
N SER A 184 -1.90 23.96 19.36
CA SER A 184 -0.61 23.94 20.06
C SER A 184 -0.34 22.58 20.72
N LEU A 185 -1.33 22.01 21.40
CA LEU A 185 -1.22 20.70 22.01
C LEU A 185 -1.06 19.58 20.98
N LEU A 186 -1.80 19.63 19.84
CA LEU A 186 -1.65 18.66 18.77
C LEU A 186 -0.26 18.69 18.13
N LYS A 187 0.35 19.85 18.00
CA LYS A 187 1.74 19.99 17.54
C LYS A 187 2.71 19.38 18.52
N PHE A 188 2.50 19.65 19.81
CA PHE A 188 3.37 19.15 20.88
C PHE A 188 3.31 17.62 21.00
N ILE A 189 2.12 17.01 21.11
CA ILE A 189 1.98 15.54 21.28
C ILE A 189 2.49 14.73 20.09
N ASN A 190 2.71 15.35 18.94
CA ASN A 190 3.31 14.73 17.74
C ASN A 190 4.76 15.19 17.51
N SER A 191 5.44 15.72 18.55
CA SER A 191 6.83 16.16 18.48
C SER A 191 7.81 15.14 19.04
N LYS A 192 9.10 15.30 18.71
CA LYS A 192 10.19 14.52 19.31
C LYS A 192 10.32 14.76 20.80
N ASP A 193 10.00 15.99 21.27
CA ASP A 193 10.05 16.34 22.68
C ASP A 193 9.01 15.55 23.47
N PHE A 194 7.79 15.45 22.97
CA PHE A 194 6.77 14.63 23.61
C PHE A 194 7.13 13.14 23.60
N LYS A 195 7.71 12.64 22.51
CA LYS A 195 8.25 11.27 22.43
C LYS A 195 9.33 11.04 23.49
N PHE A 196 10.23 12.01 23.72
CA PHE A 196 11.23 11.94 24.78
C PHE A 196 10.59 11.82 26.18
N PHE A 197 9.55 12.63 26.49
CA PHE A 197 8.82 12.51 27.75
C PHE A 197 8.06 11.19 27.86
N TYR A 198 7.55 10.67 26.75
CA TYR A 198 6.95 9.34 26.69
C TYR A 198 7.96 8.27 27.12
N ASP A 199 9.14 8.26 26.54
CA ASP A 199 10.21 7.29 26.85
C ASP A 199 10.70 7.38 28.31
N LYS A 200 10.56 8.56 28.94
CA LYS A 200 10.88 8.80 30.35
C LYS A 200 9.71 8.57 31.31
N ASN A 201 8.55 8.11 30.84
CA ASN A 201 7.33 7.95 31.67
C ASN A 201 6.89 9.25 32.35
N LYS A 202 7.08 10.43 31.71
CA LYS A 202 6.77 11.76 32.29
C LYS A 202 5.60 12.47 31.61
N ILE A 203 4.81 11.76 30.78
CA ILE A 203 3.73 12.33 29.97
C ILE A 203 2.72 13.07 30.84
N ILE A 204 2.26 12.48 31.94
CA ILE A 204 1.23 13.07 32.80
C ILE A 204 1.68 14.43 33.32
N ASN A 205 2.95 14.56 33.73
CA ASN A 205 3.49 15.81 34.27
C ASN A 205 3.52 16.91 33.21
N VAL A 206 3.85 16.55 31.97
CA VAL A 206 3.93 17.52 30.86
C VAL A 206 2.55 17.91 30.36
N LEU A 207 1.62 16.96 30.29
CA LEU A 207 0.24 17.26 29.87
C LEU A 207 -0.47 18.17 30.88
N LYS A 208 -0.20 18.04 32.18
CA LYS A 208 -0.76 18.94 33.19
C LYS A 208 -0.44 20.43 32.94
N LEU A 209 0.72 20.74 32.34
CA LEU A 209 1.06 22.12 31.98
C LEU A 209 0.08 22.77 30.98
N PHE A 210 -0.63 21.97 30.19
CA PHE A 210 -1.66 22.44 29.28
C PHE A 210 -3.06 22.52 29.93
N TYR A 211 -3.27 21.91 31.12
CA TYR A 211 -4.55 21.87 31.79
C TYR A 211 -4.63 22.84 32.97
N ASP A 212 -3.47 23.21 33.56
CA ASP A 212 -3.41 24.08 34.76
C ASP A 212 -3.46 25.58 34.39
N ASP A 213 -3.43 25.96 33.11
CA ASP A 213 -3.52 27.36 32.64
C ASP A 213 -4.97 27.80 32.29
N ASN A 214 -6.00 27.07 32.79
CA ASN A 214 -7.43 27.44 32.62
C ASN A 214 -8.16 27.53 33.95
#